data_08dde9767e483c0070a8b81b79ac899e
#
_entry.id   08dde9767e483c0070a8b81b79ac899e
#
_cell.length_a   1.000
_cell.length_b   1.000
_cell.length_c   1.000
_cell.angle_alpha   90.00
_cell.angle_beta   90.00
_cell.angle_gamma   90.00
#
_symmetry.space_group_name_H-M   'P 1'
#
loop_
_entity.id
_entity.type
_entity.pdbx_description
1 polymer ?
#
loop_
_entity_poly.entity_id
_entity_poly.type
_entity_poly.pdbx_seq_one_letter_code
_entity_poly.pdbx_strand_id
1 'polypeptide(L)'
;MIAYVDASVLLRVALGQPNALPEWRQIDRGVSSALISTESLRTLDRLRVRAGLSDIEVARRRATIISLVDSLELIEIDSVVLSRAAQPMPTELGTLDAIHLASALLWKEAAGVEPVMATHDAALGLAAQAHGFPVVGT
;
A
#
# COMPACT_ATOMS: atom_id res chain seq x y z
N MET A 1 10.87 -12.12 2.44
CA MET A 1 9.39 -12.03 2.62
C MET A 1 8.77 -11.39 1.39
N ILE A 2 7.73 -12.00 0.85
CA ILE A 2 6.91 -11.40 -0.21
C ILE A 2 5.78 -10.65 0.46
N ALA A 3 5.60 -9.37 0.16
CA ALA A 3 4.57 -8.56 0.80
C ALA A 3 3.79 -7.73 -0.22
N TYR A 4 2.47 -7.68 -0.03
CA TYR A 4 1.65 -6.64 -0.61
C TYR A 4 1.74 -5.40 0.29
N VAL A 5 2.20 -4.29 -0.28
CA VAL A 5 2.50 -3.06 0.46
C VAL A 5 1.40 -2.04 0.23
N ASP A 6 0.78 -1.60 1.32
CA ASP A 6 -0.17 -0.50 1.32
C ASP A 6 0.53 0.87 1.43
N ALA A 7 -0.14 1.92 0.95
CA ALA A 7 0.38 3.30 0.99
C ALA A 7 0.76 3.77 2.40
N SER A 8 0.03 3.31 3.43
CA SER A 8 0.33 3.68 4.81
C SER A 8 1.72 3.21 5.27
N VAL A 9 2.14 2.03 4.82
CA VAL A 9 3.48 1.49 5.12
C VAL A 9 4.55 2.23 4.32
N LEU A 10 4.35 2.36 3.00
CA LEU A 10 5.31 3.05 2.13
C LEU A 10 5.56 4.48 2.59
N LEU A 11 4.51 5.20 2.95
CA LEU A 11 4.60 6.59 3.40
C LEU A 11 5.41 6.74 4.70
N ARG A 12 5.19 5.89 5.69
CA ARG A 12 5.96 5.98 6.94
C ARG A 12 7.45 5.73 6.71
N VAL A 13 7.77 4.82 5.81
CA VAL A 13 9.17 4.56 5.42
C VAL A 13 9.73 5.76 4.65
N ALA A 14 9.03 6.24 3.63
CA ALA A 14 9.47 7.37 2.79
C ALA A 14 9.66 8.66 3.58
N LEU A 15 8.84 8.89 4.59
CA LEU A 15 8.88 10.08 5.45
C LEU A 15 9.80 9.92 6.67
N GLY A 16 10.46 8.76 6.82
CA GLY A 16 11.37 8.49 7.92
C GLY A 16 10.70 8.54 9.29
N GLN A 17 9.44 8.13 9.38
CA GLN A 17 8.70 8.15 10.64
C GLN A 17 9.17 7.06 11.61
N PRO A 18 9.23 7.32 12.93
CA PRO A 18 9.75 6.37 13.91
C PRO A 18 8.91 5.10 14.05
N ASN A 19 7.64 5.16 13.67
CA ASN A 19 6.70 4.03 13.67
C ASN A 19 6.56 3.36 12.28
N ALA A 20 7.58 3.49 11.44
CA ALA A 20 7.65 2.74 10.19
C ALA A 20 7.74 1.23 10.48
N LEU A 21 7.27 0.43 9.52
CA LEU A 21 7.20 -1.02 9.65
C LEU A 21 8.59 -1.61 9.95
N PRO A 22 8.78 -2.29 11.10
CA PRO A 22 10.08 -2.88 11.45
C PRO A 22 10.56 -3.94 10.45
N GLU A 23 9.61 -4.68 9.87
CA GLU A 23 9.86 -5.75 8.90
C GLU A 23 10.18 -5.25 7.48
N TRP A 24 10.16 -3.94 7.24
CA TRP A 24 10.38 -3.37 5.90
C TRP A 24 11.61 -3.94 5.20
N ARG A 25 12.72 -4.07 5.92
CA ARG A 25 13.98 -4.58 5.37
C ARG A 25 13.97 -6.08 5.08
N GLN A 26 12.96 -6.80 5.52
CA GLN A 26 12.77 -8.23 5.27
C GLN A 26 11.96 -8.50 4.01
N ILE A 27 11.44 -7.44 3.38
CA ILE A 27 10.66 -7.56 2.15
C ILE A 27 11.65 -7.72 0.98
N ASP A 28 11.71 -8.93 0.44
CA ASP A 28 12.54 -9.25 -0.73
C ASP A 28 11.82 -8.92 -2.04
N ARG A 29 10.50 -9.07 -2.04
CA ARG A 29 9.63 -8.77 -3.16
C ARG A 29 8.39 -8.03 -2.68
N GLY A 30 8.29 -6.77 -3.06
CA GLY A 30 7.15 -5.92 -2.75
C GLY A 30 6.20 -5.83 -3.94
N VAL A 31 4.92 -5.98 -3.66
CA VAL A 31 3.82 -5.87 -4.64
C VAL A 31 2.84 -4.82 -4.15
N SER A 32 2.25 -4.06 -5.03
CA SER A 32 1.18 -3.11 -4.68
C SER A 32 0.27 -2.84 -5.87
N SER A 33 -0.80 -2.09 -5.61
CA SER A 33 -1.61 -1.49 -6.67
C SER A 33 -0.90 -0.29 -7.27
N ALA A 34 -1.12 -0.03 -8.57
CA ALA A 34 -0.73 1.23 -9.21
C ALA A 34 -1.29 2.47 -8.49
N LEU A 35 -2.37 2.30 -7.72
CA LEU A 35 -2.96 3.33 -6.86
C LEU A 35 -1.97 3.90 -5.84
N ILE A 36 -0.98 3.12 -5.42
CA ILE A 36 -0.04 3.52 -4.35
C ILE A 36 0.72 4.81 -4.70
N SER A 37 1.08 4.99 -5.95
CA SER A 37 1.77 6.21 -6.41
C SER A 37 0.90 7.44 -6.22
N THR A 38 -0.34 7.39 -6.69
CA THR A 38 -1.28 8.50 -6.55
C THR A 38 -1.61 8.81 -5.10
N GLU A 39 -1.89 7.80 -4.28
CA GLU A 39 -2.17 7.98 -2.86
C GLU A 39 -1.00 8.61 -2.12
N SER A 40 0.21 8.12 -2.36
CA SER A 40 1.41 8.58 -1.68
C SER A 40 1.77 10.02 -2.05
N LEU A 41 1.70 10.36 -3.33
CA LEU A 41 1.99 11.72 -3.81
C LEU A 41 0.91 12.72 -3.40
N ARG A 42 -0.36 12.31 -3.38
CA ARG A 42 -1.45 13.14 -2.87
C ARG A 42 -1.33 13.40 -1.37
N THR A 43 -0.88 12.43 -0.61
CA THR A 43 -0.62 12.61 0.83
C THR A 43 0.52 13.58 1.07
N LEU A 44 1.61 13.48 0.29
CA LEU A 44 2.72 14.44 0.37
C LEU A 44 2.26 15.86 0.05
N ASP A 45 1.42 16.04 -0.97
CA ASP A 45 0.89 17.36 -1.33
C ASP A 45 0.04 17.96 -0.20
N ARG A 46 -0.81 17.14 0.45
CA ARG A 46 -1.55 17.59 1.63
C ARG A 46 -0.64 17.98 2.79
N LEU A 47 0.43 17.22 3.04
CA LEU A 47 1.41 17.54 4.07
C LEU A 47 2.16 18.84 3.76
N ARG A 48 2.50 19.09 2.50
CA ARG A 48 3.13 20.35 2.07
C ARG A 48 2.31 21.55 2.53
N VAL A 49 0.99 21.50 2.33
CA VAL A 49 0.08 22.59 2.70
C VAL A 49 -0.13 22.65 4.22
N ARG A 50 -0.42 21.51 4.86
CA ARG A 50 -0.79 21.46 6.29
C ARG A 50 0.39 21.67 7.22
N ALA A 51 1.56 21.13 6.89
CA ALA A 51 2.75 21.20 7.72
C ALA A 51 3.76 22.28 7.24
N GLY A 52 3.46 23.00 6.17
CA GLY A 52 4.31 24.06 5.66
C GLY A 52 5.69 23.58 5.20
N LEU A 53 5.75 22.44 4.51
CA LEU A 53 7.02 21.89 4.05
C LEU A 53 7.71 22.83 3.06
N SER A 54 9.03 22.96 3.20
CA SER A 54 9.87 23.70 2.24
C SER A 54 9.94 22.97 0.90
N ASP A 55 10.28 23.69 -0.16
CA ASP A 55 10.45 23.10 -1.50
C ASP A 55 11.51 22.01 -1.52
N ILE A 56 12.59 22.19 -0.76
CA ILE A 56 13.66 21.19 -0.63
C ILE A 56 13.13 19.90 0.03
N GLU A 57 12.36 20.04 1.11
CA GLU A 57 11.77 18.88 1.79
C GLU A 57 10.79 18.15 0.89
N VAL A 58 9.92 18.87 0.18
CA VAL A 58 8.98 18.28 -0.77
C VAL A 58 9.73 17.53 -1.88
N ALA A 59 10.74 18.15 -2.48
CA ALA A 59 11.54 17.55 -3.54
C ALA A 59 12.23 16.24 -3.08
N ARG A 60 12.82 16.24 -1.89
CA ARG A 60 13.48 15.06 -1.32
C ARG A 60 12.50 13.94 -1.04
N ARG A 61 11.38 14.25 -0.39
CA ARG A 61 10.35 13.26 -0.03
C ARG A 61 9.67 12.68 -1.27
N ARG A 62 9.41 13.54 -2.27
CA ARG A 62 8.87 13.10 -3.55
C ARG A 62 9.81 12.12 -4.25
N ALA A 63 11.11 12.44 -4.32
CA ALA A 63 12.10 11.56 -4.93
C ALA A 63 12.18 10.21 -4.21
N THR A 64 12.11 10.20 -2.88
CA THR A 64 12.10 8.97 -2.09
C THR A 64 10.85 8.13 -2.36
N ILE A 65 9.66 8.74 -2.39
CA ILE A 65 8.42 8.05 -2.72
C ILE A 65 8.51 7.41 -4.11
N ILE A 66 8.94 8.15 -5.11
CA ILE A 66 9.07 7.66 -6.49
C ILE A 66 10.05 6.48 -6.54
N SER A 67 11.19 6.59 -5.89
CA SER A 67 12.18 5.51 -5.83
C SER A 67 11.63 4.24 -5.17
N LEU A 68 10.88 4.37 -4.07
CA LEU A 68 10.26 3.23 -3.41
C LEU A 68 9.17 2.59 -4.26
N VAL A 69 8.32 3.40 -4.90
CA VAL A 69 7.29 2.90 -5.82
C VAL A 69 7.92 2.16 -7.00
N ASP A 70 9.00 2.67 -7.56
CA ASP A 70 9.72 2.03 -8.67
C ASP A 70 10.31 0.67 -8.29
N SER A 71 10.55 0.43 -7.01
CA SER A 71 11.04 -0.87 -6.51
C SER A 71 9.95 -1.92 -6.36
N LEU A 72 8.67 -1.54 -6.47
CA LEU A 72 7.53 -2.43 -6.30
C LEU A 72 7.05 -2.99 -7.64
N GLU A 73 6.54 -4.21 -7.61
CA GLU A 73 5.72 -4.76 -8.68
C GLU A 73 4.32 -4.14 -8.57
N LEU A 74 3.88 -3.42 -9.58
CA LEU A 74 2.59 -2.73 -9.56
C LEU A 74 1.54 -3.48 -10.37
N ILE A 75 0.36 -3.62 -9.77
CA ILE A 75 -0.83 -4.20 -10.39
C ILE A 75 -1.66 -3.07 -10.96
N GLU A 76 -1.90 -3.13 -12.27
CA GLU A 76 -2.75 -2.15 -12.95
C GLU A 76 -4.20 -2.22 -12.46
N ILE A 77 -4.84 -1.06 -12.36
CA ILE A 77 -6.23 -0.93 -11.97
C ILE A 77 -7.09 -1.05 -13.23
N ASP A 78 -7.35 -2.29 -13.62
CA ASP A 78 -8.18 -2.61 -14.78
C ASP A 78 -9.63 -2.93 -14.37
N SER A 79 -10.45 -3.31 -15.35
CA SER A 79 -11.85 -3.66 -15.10
C SER A 79 -12.01 -4.90 -14.21
N VAL A 80 -11.06 -5.83 -14.27
CA VAL A 80 -11.07 -7.05 -13.43
C VAL A 80 -10.85 -6.68 -11.96
N VAL A 81 -9.87 -5.83 -11.67
CA VAL A 81 -9.60 -5.32 -10.32
C VAL A 81 -10.81 -4.55 -9.79
N LEU A 82 -11.37 -3.64 -10.59
CA LEU A 82 -12.53 -2.84 -10.17
C LEU A 82 -13.77 -3.70 -9.92
N SER A 83 -14.03 -4.69 -10.75
CA SER A 83 -15.12 -5.65 -10.53
C SER A 83 -14.95 -6.44 -9.24
N ARG A 84 -13.72 -6.89 -8.95
CA ARG A 84 -13.44 -7.61 -7.72
C ARG A 84 -13.60 -6.71 -6.49
N ALA A 85 -13.16 -5.46 -6.57
CA ALA A 85 -13.30 -4.47 -5.49
C ALA A 85 -14.76 -4.10 -5.21
N ALA A 86 -15.63 -4.19 -6.21
CA ALA A 86 -17.06 -3.88 -6.09
C ALA A 86 -17.90 -4.99 -5.45
N GLN A 87 -17.34 -6.18 -5.24
CA GLN A 87 -18.04 -7.29 -4.60
C GLN A 87 -18.15 -7.07 -3.09
N PRO A 88 -19.15 -7.69 -2.42
CA PRO A 88 -19.26 -7.64 -0.97
C PRO A 88 -17.97 -8.10 -0.29
N MET A 89 -17.54 -7.35 0.70
CA MET A 89 -16.36 -7.67 1.53
C MET A 89 -16.82 -8.27 2.86
N PRO A 90 -15.99 -9.12 3.51
CA PRO A 90 -16.37 -9.75 4.78
C PRO A 90 -16.44 -8.77 5.95
N THR A 91 -15.78 -7.60 5.82
CA THR A 91 -15.76 -6.52 6.80
C THR A 91 -15.99 -5.19 6.10
N GLU A 92 -16.34 -4.15 6.88
CA GLU A 92 -16.51 -2.80 6.32
C GLU A 92 -15.17 -2.27 5.78
N LEU A 93 -15.19 -1.82 4.52
CA LEU A 93 -13.99 -1.38 3.84
C LEU A 93 -14.29 -0.22 2.87
N GLY A 94 -13.50 0.84 2.91
CA GLY A 94 -13.61 1.95 1.97
C GLY A 94 -13.17 1.56 0.55
N THR A 95 -13.52 2.38 -0.43
CA THR A 95 -13.28 2.08 -1.86
C THR A 95 -11.80 1.88 -2.19
N LEU A 96 -10.92 2.75 -1.71
CA LEU A 96 -9.47 2.63 -1.99
C LEU A 96 -8.88 1.35 -1.39
N ASP A 97 -9.25 1.03 -0.16
CA ASP A 97 -8.81 -0.20 0.51
C ASP A 97 -9.38 -1.45 -0.18
N ALA A 98 -10.63 -1.38 -0.68
CA ALA A 98 -11.20 -2.46 -1.46
C ALA A 98 -10.43 -2.70 -2.77
N ILE A 99 -9.93 -1.65 -3.42
CA ILE A 99 -9.07 -1.77 -4.61
C ILE A 99 -7.74 -2.41 -4.23
N HIS A 100 -7.13 -2.02 -3.12
CA HIS A 100 -5.91 -2.64 -2.62
C HIS A 100 -6.12 -4.13 -2.31
N LEU A 101 -7.17 -4.47 -1.60
CA LEU A 101 -7.47 -5.87 -1.25
C LEU A 101 -7.75 -6.71 -2.50
N ALA A 102 -8.54 -6.19 -3.44
CA ALA A 102 -8.82 -6.86 -4.71
C ALA A 102 -7.53 -7.09 -5.52
N SER A 103 -6.65 -6.11 -5.58
CA SER A 103 -5.35 -6.24 -6.23
C SER A 103 -4.49 -7.34 -5.61
N ALA A 104 -4.43 -7.37 -4.28
CA ALA A 104 -3.69 -8.41 -3.55
C ALA A 104 -4.26 -9.82 -3.79
N LEU A 105 -5.59 -9.96 -3.78
CA LEU A 105 -6.27 -11.23 -4.04
C LEU A 105 -6.00 -11.74 -5.46
N LEU A 106 -6.14 -10.88 -6.46
CA LEU A 106 -5.90 -11.25 -7.86
C LEU A 106 -4.43 -11.60 -8.10
N TRP A 107 -3.50 -10.85 -7.51
CA TRP A 107 -2.09 -11.18 -7.61
C TRP A 107 -1.78 -12.54 -6.97
N LYS A 108 -2.29 -12.81 -5.77
CA LYS A 108 -2.14 -14.10 -5.08
C LYS A 108 -2.66 -15.25 -5.92
N GLU A 109 -3.85 -15.10 -6.50
CA GLU A 109 -4.46 -16.10 -7.37
C GLU A 109 -3.64 -16.38 -8.62
N ALA A 110 -3.10 -15.33 -9.26
CA ALA A 110 -2.27 -15.45 -10.46
C ALA A 110 -0.87 -16.00 -10.19
N ALA A 111 -0.24 -15.55 -9.10
CA ALA A 111 1.14 -15.94 -8.76
C ALA A 111 1.23 -17.33 -8.10
N GLY A 112 0.15 -17.80 -7.50
CA GLY A 112 0.15 -19.05 -6.73
C GLY A 112 0.98 -18.98 -5.44
N VAL A 113 1.27 -17.76 -4.96
CA VAL A 113 2.06 -17.49 -3.76
C VAL A 113 1.24 -16.61 -2.82
N GLU A 114 1.31 -16.87 -1.53
CA GLU A 114 0.62 -16.08 -0.52
C GLU A 114 1.52 -14.96 -0.01
N PRO A 115 1.23 -13.69 -0.34
CA PRO A 115 1.97 -12.56 0.21
C PRO A 115 1.49 -12.23 1.63
N VAL A 116 2.34 -11.57 2.40
CA VAL A 116 1.94 -10.91 3.63
C VAL A 116 1.30 -9.57 3.28
N MET A 117 0.18 -9.22 3.90
CA MET A 117 -0.39 -7.87 3.80
C MET A 117 0.35 -6.94 4.77
N ALA A 118 1.10 -6.00 4.22
CA ALA A 118 1.80 -4.97 4.99
C ALA A 118 0.98 -3.68 4.98
N THR A 119 0.33 -3.38 6.11
CA THR A 119 -0.51 -2.18 6.25
C THR A 119 -0.50 -1.69 7.69
N HIS A 120 -0.64 -0.36 7.86
CA HIS A 120 -0.91 0.27 9.15
C HIS A 120 -2.39 0.64 9.31
N ASP A 121 -3.21 0.32 8.30
CA ASP A 121 -4.66 0.53 8.36
C ASP A 121 -5.33 -0.69 8.97
N ALA A 122 -5.99 -0.49 10.12
CA ALA A 122 -6.63 -1.58 10.86
C ALA A 122 -7.80 -2.20 10.07
N ALA A 123 -8.56 -1.40 9.31
CA ALA A 123 -9.68 -1.89 8.52
C ALA A 123 -9.21 -2.77 7.36
N LEU A 124 -8.18 -2.34 6.64
CA LEU A 124 -7.57 -3.14 5.57
C LEU A 124 -6.93 -4.41 6.13
N GLY A 125 -6.22 -4.31 7.25
CA GLY A 125 -5.62 -5.46 7.92
C GLY A 125 -6.65 -6.51 8.32
N LEU A 126 -7.77 -6.09 8.91
CA LEU A 126 -8.86 -6.98 9.31
C LEU A 126 -9.50 -7.68 8.09
N ALA A 127 -9.77 -6.93 7.03
CA ALA A 127 -10.34 -7.49 5.78
C ALA A 127 -9.37 -8.48 5.13
N ALA A 128 -8.07 -8.19 5.14
CA ALA A 128 -7.05 -9.09 4.62
C ALA A 128 -6.97 -10.39 5.44
N GLN A 129 -7.02 -10.30 6.76
CA GLN A 129 -7.08 -11.49 7.64
C GLN A 129 -8.31 -12.35 7.34
N ALA A 130 -9.46 -11.73 7.12
CA ALA A 130 -10.69 -12.46 6.78
C ALA A 130 -10.58 -13.21 5.43
N HIS A 131 -9.68 -12.77 4.54
CA HIS A 131 -9.33 -13.47 3.30
C HIS A 131 -8.12 -14.40 3.43
N GLY A 132 -7.62 -14.61 4.65
CA GLY A 132 -6.55 -15.56 4.94
C GLY A 132 -5.13 -15.01 4.73
N PHE A 133 -4.94 -13.72 4.53
CA PHE A 133 -3.60 -13.13 4.48
C PHE A 133 -2.97 -13.06 5.87
N PRO A 134 -1.70 -13.43 6.02
CA PRO A 134 -0.90 -12.94 7.14
C PRO A 134 -0.80 -11.41 7.07
N VAL A 135 -0.85 -10.73 8.21
CA VAL A 135 -0.83 -9.26 8.26
C VAL A 135 0.29 -8.80 9.17
N VAL A 136 1.01 -7.75 8.75
CA VAL A 136 2.00 -7.03 9.56
C VAL A 136 1.72 -5.53 9.53
N GLY A 137 2.05 -4.85 10.62
CA GLY A 137 1.97 -3.39 10.72
C GLY A 137 0.72 -2.84 11.43
N THR A 138 -0.29 -3.66 11.70
CA THR A 138 -1.48 -3.26 12.45
C THR A 138 -1.37 -3.57 13.93
#